data_b935fbab6627994fd406d2bccc64ccd9
#
_entry.id   b935fbab6627994fd406d2bccc64ccd9
#
_cell.length_a   1.000
_cell.length_b   1.000
_cell.length_c   1.000
_cell.angle_alpha   90.00
_cell.angle_beta   90.00
_cell.angle_gamma   90.00
#
_symmetry.space_group_name_H-M   'P 1'
#
loop_
_entity.id
_entity.type
_entity.pdbx_description
1 polymer ?
#
loop_
_entity_poly.entity_id
_entity_poly.type
_entity_poly.pdbx_seq_one_letter_code
_entity_poly.pdbx_strand_id
1 'polypeptide(L)'
;MKYTCLPIFKLIMLVWEILASTHHKLIMLNNNFEYTMFQEIFAAASETSATTIEWAMSELLRNPRVMKKAQAEVRQVLQERMNLDETYIKKLDYLKLVVKETLRLHPPATLIARESREKFEINGYEIPSNTKVIINTWAIGRDPEYWIDADCFWPERFHDSPIDFKGSNFEFIPFGCGRRICPGISFALTIVELVLSQLLFHFNWKLPNDIELDELDMFESSGITTRRRNDLYLIANPWSSSF
;
A
#
# COMPACT_ATOMS: atom_id res chain seq x y z
N MET A 1 17.02 -4.11 27.21
CA MET A 1 17.32 -3.88 25.78
C MET A 1 16.77 -2.53 25.39
N LYS A 2 17.59 -1.63 24.85
CA LYS A 2 17.12 -0.34 24.35
C LYS A 2 16.38 -0.64 23.01
N TYR A 3 15.08 -0.47 23.01
CA TYR A 3 14.29 -0.60 21.80
C TYR A 3 14.63 0.56 20.87
N THR A 4 15.11 0.25 19.68
CA THR A 4 15.44 1.26 18.68
C THR A 4 14.16 1.65 17.98
N CYS A 5 13.72 2.89 18.14
CA CYS A 5 12.60 3.45 17.40
C CYS A 5 13.09 3.78 15.98
N LEU A 6 12.62 3.07 14.97
CA LEU A 6 12.99 3.29 13.58
C LEU A 6 11.77 3.70 12.78
N PRO A 7 11.89 4.67 11.85
CA PRO A 7 10.82 5.01 10.94
C PRO A 7 10.58 3.82 9.98
N ILE A 8 9.36 3.32 9.96
CA ILE A 8 9.00 2.14 9.15
C ILE A 8 9.29 2.37 7.68
N PHE A 9 8.95 3.55 7.15
CA PHE A 9 9.22 3.89 5.75
C PHE A 9 10.71 3.76 5.41
N LYS A 10 11.60 4.31 6.26
CA LYS A 10 13.06 4.23 6.05
C LYS A 10 13.58 2.80 6.13
N LEU A 11 13.01 1.98 7.02
CA LEU A 11 13.38 0.57 7.12
C LEU A 11 13.01 -0.19 5.84
N ILE A 12 11.82 0.05 5.31
CA ILE A 12 11.36 -0.58 4.07
C ILE A 12 12.20 -0.10 2.89
N MET A 13 12.48 1.20 2.79
CA MET A 13 13.33 1.77 1.73
C MET A 13 14.75 1.24 1.80
N LEU A 14 15.32 1.05 3.00
CA LEU A 14 16.65 0.45 3.16
C LEU A 14 16.70 -0.99 2.64
N VAL A 15 15.67 -1.80 2.87
CA VAL A 15 15.57 -3.15 2.31
C VAL A 15 15.56 -3.08 0.77
N TRP A 16 14.81 -2.14 0.18
CA TRP A 16 14.79 -1.92 -1.26
C TRP A 16 16.15 -1.45 -1.80
N GLU A 17 16.83 -0.54 -1.11
CA GLU A 17 18.17 -0.07 -1.49
C GLU A 17 19.22 -1.19 -1.46
N ILE A 18 19.15 -2.08 -0.46
CA ILE A 18 20.03 -3.26 -0.38
C ILE A 18 19.76 -4.20 -1.56
N LEU A 19 18.50 -4.48 -1.87
CA LEU A 19 18.11 -5.30 -3.02
C LEU A 19 18.57 -4.67 -4.34
N ALA A 20 18.43 -3.34 -4.49
CA ALA A 20 18.89 -2.62 -5.68
C ALA A 20 20.42 -2.64 -5.82
N SER A 21 21.16 -2.45 -4.73
CA SER A 21 22.63 -2.40 -4.80
C SER A 21 23.24 -3.73 -5.21
N THR A 22 22.61 -4.84 -4.86
CA THR A 22 23.03 -6.18 -5.33
C THR A 22 22.78 -6.38 -6.82
N HIS A 23 21.69 -5.83 -7.37
CA HIS A 23 21.39 -5.88 -8.81
C HIS A 23 22.16 -4.83 -9.62
N HIS A 24 22.49 -3.69 -9.04
CA HIS A 24 23.19 -2.59 -9.71
C HIS A 24 24.58 -3.03 -10.26
N LYS A 25 25.28 -3.91 -9.56
CA LYS A 25 26.56 -4.48 -10.02
C LYS A 25 26.43 -5.36 -11.26
N LEU A 26 25.26 -5.95 -11.49
CA LEU A 26 24.99 -6.83 -12.64
C LEU A 26 24.56 -6.05 -13.89
N ILE A 27 23.95 -4.87 -13.73
CA ILE A 27 23.34 -4.07 -14.82
C ILE A 27 24.30 -3.07 -15.43
N MET A 28 25.38 -2.71 -14.72
CA MET A 28 26.39 -1.72 -15.23
C MET A 28 27.16 -2.19 -16.49
N LEU A 29 26.85 -3.38 -17.02
CA LEU A 29 27.62 -3.97 -18.14
C LEU A 29 26.96 -3.78 -19.51
N ASN A 30 25.70 -3.30 -19.64
CA ASN A 30 25.07 -3.14 -20.96
C ASN A 30 23.96 -2.06 -21.01
N ASN A 31 24.14 -1.09 -21.89
CA ASN A 31 23.16 -0.16 -22.48
C ASN A 31 22.37 0.80 -21.56
N ASN A 32 22.45 2.10 -21.88
CA ASN A 32 21.73 3.21 -21.24
C ASN A 32 20.19 3.02 -21.16
N PHE A 33 19.58 2.31 -22.09
CA PHE A 33 18.13 2.08 -22.14
C PHE A 33 17.66 1.09 -21.05
N GLU A 34 18.35 -0.02 -20.84
CA GLU A 34 18.02 -1.00 -19.80
C GLU A 34 18.19 -0.40 -18.40
N TYR A 35 19.22 0.45 -18.23
CA TYR A 35 19.45 1.18 -16.98
C TYR A 35 18.30 2.14 -16.64
N THR A 36 17.83 2.92 -17.61
CA THR A 36 16.71 3.86 -17.42
C THR A 36 15.42 3.12 -17.08
N MET A 37 15.08 2.05 -17.81
CA MET A 37 13.92 1.23 -17.51
C MET A 37 13.98 0.62 -16.11
N PHE A 38 15.16 0.13 -15.70
CA PHE A 38 15.34 -0.42 -14.35
C PHE A 38 15.12 0.64 -13.28
N GLN A 39 15.68 1.85 -13.45
CA GLN A 39 15.49 2.94 -12.51
C GLN A 39 14.01 3.35 -12.38
N GLU A 40 13.29 3.45 -13.51
CA GLU A 40 11.86 3.78 -13.51
C GLU A 40 11.02 2.72 -12.78
N ILE A 41 11.23 1.43 -13.08
CA ILE A 41 10.52 0.33 -12.42
C ILE A 41 10.86 0.28 -10.94
N PHE A 42 12.13 0.43 -10.59
CA PHE A 42 12.59 0.41 -9.22
C PHE A 42 11.99 1.55 -8.39
N ALA A 43 12.07 2.78 -8.88
CA ALA A 43 11.51 3.95 -8.20
C ALA A 43 9.99 3.83 -8.03
N ALA A 44 9.27 3.43 -9.10
CA ALA A 44 7.83 3.26 -9.05
C ALA A 44 7.38 2.17 -8.08
N ALA A 45 8.10 1.04 -8.02
CA ALA A 45 7.74 -0.10 -7.16
C ALA A 45 8.09 0.13 -5.69
N SER A 46 9.24 0.74 -5.38
CA SER A 46 9.72 0.89 -4.01
C SER A 46 8.93 1.91 -3.22
N GLU A 47 8.79 3.12 -3.72
CA GLU A 47 8.14 4.21 -3.00
C GLU A 47 6.64 3.95 -2.79
N THR A 48 5.93 3.48 -3.81
CA THR A 48 4.49 3.21 -3.70
C THR A 48 4.18 2.06 -2.74
N SER A 49 4.98 0.98 -2.78
CA SER A 49 4.82 -0.15 -1.87
C SER A 49 5.14 0.25 -0.42
N ALA A 50 6.24 1.00 -0.19
CA ALA A 50 6.60 1.49 1.13
C ALA A 50 5.52 2.41 1.72
N THR A 51 4.97 3.33 0.92
CA THR A 51 3.87 4.21 1.29
C THR A 51 2.62 3.41 1.69
N THR A 52 2.26 2.38 0.90
CA THR A 52 1.11 1.52 1.22
C THR A 52 1.29 0.79 2.55
N ILE A 53 2.48 0.24 2.81
CA ILE A 53 2.78 -0.46 4.06
C ILE A 53 2.74 0.51 5.25
N GLU A 54 3.29 1.71 5.10
CA GLU A 54 3.28 2.72 6.15
C GLU A 54 1.86 3.17 6.50
N TRP A 55 1.00 3.40 5.50
CA TRP A 55 -0.41 3.72 5.71
C TRP A 55 -1.19 2.56 6.32
N ALA A 56 -0.95 1.32 5.86
CA ALA A 56 -1.57 0.13 6.45
C ALA A 56 -1.23 -0.01 7.94
N MET A 57 0.05 0.17 8.31
CA MET A 57 0.47 0.14 9.72
C MET A 57 -0.15 1.27 10.53
N SER A 58 -0.29 2.47 9.97
CA SER A 58 -0.93 3.61 10.63
C SER A 58 -2.40 3.34 10.91
N GLU A 59 -3.13 2.84 9.91
CA GLU A 59 -4.55 2.49 10.07
C GLU A 59 -4.75 1.31 11.04
N LEU A 60 -3.89 0.31 11.00
CA LEU A 60 -3.94 -0.81 11.94
C LEU A 60 -3.74 -0.36 13.38
N LEU A 61 -2.84 0.61 13.63
CA LEU A 61 -2.64 1.19 14.96
C LEU A 61 -3.87 1.95 15.43
N ARG A 62 -4.46 2.80 14.59
CA ARG A 62 -5.69 3.54 14.92
C ARG A 62 -6.91 2.65 15.11
N ASN A 63 -6.87 1.43 14.58
CA ASN A 63 -7.97 0.48 14.62
C ASN A 63 -7.55 -0.81 15.34
N PRO A 64 -7.43 -0.83 16.69
CA PRO A 64 -6.90 -1.98 17.44
C PRO A 64 -7.69 -3.28 17.23
N ARG A 65 -8.99 -3.20 16.94
CA ARG A 65 -9.83 -4.37 16.59
C ARG A 65 -9.33 -5.03 15.31
N VAL A 66 -9.08 -4.21 14.28
CA VAL A 66 -8.57 -4.67 12.97
C VAL A 66 -7.17 -5.23 13.11
N MET A 67 -6.29 -4.53 13.85
CA MET A 67 -4.93 -4.98 14.16
C MET A 67 -4.92 -6.38 14.79
N LYS A 68 -5.71 -6.57 15.86
CA LYS A 68 -5.79 -7.86 16.56
C LYS A 68 -6.27 -8.98 15.65
N LYS A 69 -7.26 -8.71 14.79
CA LYS A 69 -7.82 -9.69 13.87
C LYS A 69 -6.80 -10.08 12.79
N ALA A 70 -6.11 -9.09 12.20
CA ALA A 70 -5.05 -9.33 11.24
C ALA A 70 -3.87 -10.10 11.85
N GLN A 71 -3.43 -9.74 13.07
CA GLN A 71 -2.38 -10.47 13.78
C GLN A 71 -2.80 -11.91 14.10
N ALA A 72 -4.04 -12.13 14.51
CA ALA A 72 -4.54 -13.48 14.83
C ALA A 72 -4.51 -14.39 13.59
N GLU A 73 -5.02 -13.91 12.43
CA GLU A 73 -4.97 -14.65 11.18
C GLU A 73 -3.52 -14.97 10.78
N VAL A 74 -2.67 -13.96 10.72
CA VAL A 74 -1.26 -14.10 10.30
C VAL A 74 -0.53 -15.08 11.21
N ARG A 75 -0.68 -14.97 12.54
CA ARG A 75 -0.02 -15.83 13.52
C ARG A 75 -0.52 -17.27 13.43
N GLN A 76 -1.82 -17.47 13.26
CA GLN A 76 -2.38 -18.81 13.06
C GLN A 76 -1.80 -19.47 11.80
N VAL A 77 -1.85 -18.78 10.66
CA VAL A 77 -1.39 -19.34 9.37
C VAL A 77 0.12 -19.61 9.36
N LEU A 78 0.94 -18.75 9.99
CA LEU A 78 2.39 -18.93 10.00
C LEU A 78 2.88 -19.92 11.04
N GLN A 79 2.21 -20.04 12.21
CA GLN A 79 2.56 -21.06 13.23
C GLN A 79 2.35 -22.50 12.74
N GLU A 80 1.39 -22.71 11.87
CA GLU A 80 1.10 -24.03 11.33
C GLU A 80 2.19 -24.55 10.36
N ARG A 81 3.22 -23.75 10.05
CA ARG A 81 4.22 -24.07 9.01
C ARG A 81 5.66 -23.90 9.48
N MET A 82 6.46 -24.95 9.28
CA MET A 82 7.92 -24.92 9.51
C MET A 82 8.71 -24.21 8.39
N ASN A 83 8.13 -24.00 7.21
CA ASN A 83 8.78 -23.35 6.06
C ASN A 83 7.97 -22.13 5.59
N LEU A 84 8.61 -20.96 5.58
CA LEU A 84 8.10 -19.72 5.02
C LEU A 84 8.25 -19.74 3.50
N ASP A 85 7.29 -20.32 2.81
CA ASP A 85 7.16 -20.18 1.37
C ASP A 85 6.05 -19.16 1.06
N GLU A 86 6.13 -18.46 -0.07
CA GLU A 86 5.16 -17.43 -0.48
C GLU A 86 3.72 -17.96 -0.61
N THR A 87 3.51 -19.29 -0.52
CA THR A 87 2.18 -19.90 -0.70
C THR A 87 1.25 -19.61 0.49
N TYR A 88 1.78 -19.27 1.66
CA TYR A 88 0.95 -18.92 2.82
C TYR A 88 0.19 -17.60 2.63
N ILE A 89 0.75 -16.64 1.86
CA ILE A 89 0.12 -15.35 1.58
C ILE A 89 -1.27 -15.53 0.98
N LYS A 90 -1.45 -16.56 0.17
CA LYS A 90 -2.74 -16.89 -0.44
C LYS A 90 -3.85 -17.18 0.57
N LYS A 91 -3.48 -17.60 1.80
CA LYS A 91 -4.40 -17.94 2.89
C LYS A 91 -4.71 -16.78 3.84
N LEU A 92 -4.07 -15.63 3.65
CA LEU A 92 -4.26 -14.43 4.48
C LEU A 92 -5.43 -13.58 3.95
N ASP A 93 -6.64 -14.09 4.06
CA ASP A 93 -7.80 -13.46 3.44
C ASP A 93 -8.16 -12.13 4.10
N TYR A 94 -8.08 -12.04 5.42
CA TYR A 94 -8.36 -10.79 6.13
C TYR A 94 -7.27 -9.73 5.89
N LEU A 95 -6.00 -10.12 5.82
CA LEU A 95 -4.92 -9.20 5.49
C LEU A 95 -5.11 -8.58 4.09
N LYS A 96 -5.61 -9.35 3.12
CA LYS A 96 -5.96 -8.81 1.79
C LYS A 96 -7.06 -7.75 1.85
N LEU A 97 -8.06 -7.94 2.73
CA LEU A 97 -9.09 -6.91 2.95
C LEU A 97 -8.49 -5.66 3.57
N VAL A 98 -7.55 -5.79 4.50
CA VAL A 98 -6.80 -4.66 5.08
C VAL A 98 -6.05 -3.91 3.99
N VAL A 99 -5.34 -4.60 3.10
CA VAL A 99 -4.62 -3.98 1.97
C VAL A 99 -5.57 -3.27 1.02
N LYS A 100 -6.70 -3.88 0.67
CA LYS A 100 -7.73 -3.25 -0.17
C LYS A 100 -8.25 -1.95 0.46
N GLU A 101 -8.60 -1.97 1.73
CA GLU A 101 -9.12 -0.79 2.44
C GLU A 101 -8.04 0.30 2.59
N THR A 102 -6.79 -0.10 2.81
CA THR A 102 -5.67 0.86 2.80
C THR A 102 -5.54 1.55 1.45
N LEU A 103 -5.58 0.80 0.36
CA LEU A 103 -5.49 1.35 -1.00
C LEU A 103 -6.72 2.21 -1.38
N ARG A 104 -7.87 1.96 -0.78
CA ARG A 104 -9.06 2.80 -0.97
C ARG A 104 -8.89 4.17 -0.30
N LEU A 105 -8.51 4.18 0.98
CA LEU A 105 -8.34 5.41 1.75
C LEU A 105 -7.04 6.14 1.41
N HIS A 106 -5.96 5.42 1.20
CA HIS A 106 -4.63 5.98 1.01
C HIS A 106 -3.98 5.46 -0.29
N PRO A 107 -4.59 5.72 -1.47
CA PRO A 107 -3.95 5.34 -2.73
C PRO A 107 -2.64 6.10 -2.88
N PRO A 108 -1.49 5.44 -3.11
CA PRO A 108 -0.22 6.15 -3.29
C PRO A 108 -0.24 7.16 -4.44
N ALA A 109 -0.91 6.83 -5.54
CA ALA A 109 -1.13 7.72 -6.67
C ALA A 109 -2.54 8.32 -6.59
N THR A 110 -2.69 9.42 -5.84
CA THR A 110 -3.98 10.10 -5.64
C THR A 110 -4.50 10.82 -6.87
N LEU A 111 -3.61 11.26 -7.76
CA LEU A 111 -3.94 11.98 -8.98
C LEU A 111 -3.34 11.27 -10.19
N ILE A 112 -4.17 10.72 -11.05
CA ILE A 112 -3.73 10.04 -12.27
C ILE A 112 -3.87 10.98 -13.46
N ALA A 113 -2.75 11.41 -14.03
CA ALA A 113 -2.73 12.28 -15.21
C ALA A 113 -2.98 11.47 -16.50
N ARG A 114 -3.80 12.01 -17.37
CA ARG A 114 -4.12 11.51 -18.71
C ARG A 114 -4.14 12.67 -19.71
N GLU A 115 -4.11 12.34 -20.98
CA GLU A 115 -4.28 13.30 -22.06
C GLU A 115 -5.18 12.70 -23.14
N SER A 116 -6.15 13.50 -23.61
CA SER A 116 -7.04 13.10 -24.68
C SER A 116 -6.29 13.05 -26.02
N ARG A 117 -6.40 11.93 -26.75
CA ARG A 117 -5.78 11.81 -28.09
C ARG A 117 -6.64 12.42 -29.18
N GLU A 118 -7.93 12.42 -28.97
CA GLU A 118 -8.95 12.91 -29.89
C GLU A 118 -10.02 13.66 -29.12
N LYS A 119 -10.81 14.44 -29.84
CA LYS A 119 -12.00 15.10 -29.28
C LYS A 119 -13.03 14.04 -28.88
N PHE A 120 -13.65 14.20 -27.72
CA PHE A 120 -14.73 13.36 -27.23
C PHE A 120 -15.70 14.16 -26.37
N GLU A 121 -16.84 13.56 -26.01
CA GLU A 121 -17.88 14.17 -25.18
C GLU A 121 -18.07 13.39 -23.89
N ILE A 122 -18.17 14.10 -22.75
CA ILE A 122 -18.54 13.54 -21.45
C ILE A 122 -19.67 14.40 -20.86
N ASN A 123 -20.82 13.77 -20.57
CA ASN A 123 -21.96 14.41 -19.93
C ASN A 123 -22.38 15.73 -20.61
N GLY A 124 -22.35 15.79 -21.94
CA GLY A 124 -22.67 16.99 -22.70
C GLY A 124 -21.56 18.02 -22.84
N TYR A 125 -20.39 17.78 -22.22
CA TYR A 125 -19.20 18.62 -22.35
C TYR A 125 -18.27 18.10 -23.44
N GLU A 126 -17.95 18.97 -24.40
CA GLU A 126 -16.96 18.69 -25.43
C GLU A 126 -15.54 18.82 -24.87
N ILE A 127 -14.75 17.75 -24.94
CA ILE A 127 -13.36 17.72 -24.52
C ILE A 127 -12.47 17.73 -25.78
N PRO A 128 -11.71 18.79 -26.05
CA PRO A 128 -10.80 18.84 -27.19
C PRO A 128 -9.69 17.78 -27.13
N SER A 129 -9.08 17.49 -28.26
CA SER A 129 -7.81 16.73 -28.29
C SER A 129 -6.71 17.46 -27.53
N ASN A 130 -5.74 16.70 -27.02
CA ASN A 130 -4.60 17.19 -26.20
C ASN A 130 -5.03 17.89 -24.88
N THR A 131 -6.26 17.65 -24.42
CA THR A 131 -6.71 18.12 -23.10
C THR A 131 -6.10 17.26 -22.02
N LYS A 132 -5.45 17.90 -21.02
CA LYS A 132 -4.96 17.21 -19.82
C LYS A 132 -6.12 16.92 -18.88
N VAL A 133 -6.26 15.67 -18.50
CA VAL A 133 -7.31 15.16 -17.61
C VAL A 133 -6.65 14.60 -16.35
N ILE A 134 -7.12 15.00 -15.19
CA ILE A 134 -6.65 14.48 -13.91
C ILE A 134 -7.79 13.69 -13.27
N ILE A 135 -7.54 12.41 -12.97
CA ILE A 135 -8.47 11.53 -12.28
C ILE A 135 -8.08 11.53 -10.80
N ASN A 136 -9.00 11.94 -9.94
CA ASN A 136 -8.77 12.02 -8.50
C ASN A 136 -9.18 10.72 -7.81
N THR A 137 -8.24 9.76 -7.69
CA THR A 137 -8.49 8.45 -7.06
C THR A 137 -8.74 8.57 -5.57
N TRP A 138 -8.20 9.60 -4.92
CA TRP A 138 -8.44 9.89 -3.51
C TRP A 138 -9.91 10.25 -3.26
N ALA A 139 -10.48 11.13 -4.08
CA ALA A 139 -11.89 11.50 -3.98
C ALA A 139 -12.82 10.32 -4.33
N ILE A 140 -12.50 9.57 -5.39
CA ILE A 140 -13.26 8.38 -5.79
C ILE A 140 -13.33 7.36 -4.65
N GLY A 141 -12.20 7.09 -3.97
CA GLY A 141 -12.16 6.17 -2.83
C GLY A 141 -12.93 6.65 -1.60
N ARG A 142 -13.35 7.91 -1.56
CA ARG A 142 -14.10 8.54 -0.45
C ARG A 142 -15.49 9.04 -0.85
N ASP A 143 -15.95 8.71 -2.03
CA ASP A 143 -17.25 9.16 -2.52
C ASP A 143 -18.39 8.45 -1.75
N PRO A 144 -19.22 9.18 -0.99
CA PRO A 144 -20.32 8.58 -0.21
C PRO A 144 -21.42 7.97 -1.08
N GLU A 145 -21.46 8.26 -2.37
CA GLU A 145 -22.40 7.62 -3.29
C GLU A 145 -22.07 6.12 -3.47
N TYR A 146 -20.79 5.75 -3.38
CA TYR A 146 -20.31 4.36 -3.55
C TYR A 146 -19.89 3.71 -2.23
N TRP A 147 -19.44 4.51 -1.25
CA TRP A 147 -18.81 3.99 -0.03
C TRP A 147 -19.58 4.43 1.22
N ILE A 148 -20.26 3.50 1.87
CA ILE A 148 -20.90 3.74 3.18
C ILE A 148 -19.79 4.00 4.20
N ASP A 149 -19.97 5.04 5.07
CA ASP A 149 -18.95 5.47 6.03
C ASP A 149 -17.57 5.64 5.35
N ALA A 150 -17.56 6.43 4.27
CA ALA A 150 -16.46 6.53 3.33
C ALA A 150 -15.10 6.85 3.95
N ASP A 151 -15.07 7.64 5.05
CA ASP A 151 -13.83 8.00 5.76
C ASP A 151 -13.41 7.00 6.84
N CYS A 152 -14.24 5.98 7.13
CA CYS A 152 -13.93 4.95 8.11
C CYS A 152 -13.08 3.84 7.52
N PHE A 153 -12.01 3.46 8.25
CA PHE A 153 -11.21 2.28 7.91
C PHE A 153 -11.94 1.01 8.31
N TRP A 154 -12.57 0.36 7.35
CA TRP A 154 -13.41 -0.81 7.55
C TRP A 154 -13.12 -1.91 6.52
N PRO A 155 -12.10 -2.76 6.73
CA PRO A 155 -11.71 -3.81 5.78
C PRO A 155 -12.83 -4.78 5.42
N GLU A 156 -13.75 -5.05 6.34
CA GLU A 156 -14.85 -5.98 6.15
C GLU A 156 -15.83 -5.54 5.05
N ARG A 157 -15.78 -4.27 4.58
CA ARG A 157 -16.59 -3.84 3.43
C ARG A 157 -16.26 -4.60 2.14
N PHE A 158 -15.06 -5.14 2.06
CA PHE A 158 -14.62 -5.97 0.94
C PHE A 158 -14.90 -7.46 1.12
N HIS A 159 -15.45 -7.88 2.27
CA HIS A 159 -15.84 -9.27 2.49
C HIS A 159 -17.06 -9.59 1.61
N ASP A 160 -16.96 -10.65 0.82
CA ASP A 160 -18.00 -11.06 -0.15
C ASP A 160 -18.37 -9.97 -1.18
N SER A 161 -17.55 -8.91 -1.30
CA SER A 161 -17.76 -7.85 -2.29
C SER A 161 -17.11 -8.23 -3.63
N PRO A 162 -17.80 -8.01 -4.76
CA PRO A 162 -17.23 -8.20 -6.08
C PRO A 162 -16.24 -7.09 -6.46
N ILE A 163 -16.15 -6.02 -5.68
CA ILE A 163 -15.30 -4.87 -5.97
C ILE A 163 -13.82 -5.25 -5.87
N ASP A 164 -13.08 -5.01 -6.96
CA ASP A 164 -11.65 -5.33 -7.06
C ASP A 164 -10.90 -4.22 -7.82
N PHE A 165 -9.59 -4.16 -7.62
CA PHE A 165 -8.67 -3.18 -8.23
C PHE A 165 -8.25 -3.54 -9.68
N LYS A 166 -8.89 -4.51 -10.31
CA LYS A 166 -8.56 -4.96 -11.69
C LYS A 166 -8.95 -3.97 -12.79
N GLY A 167 -9.49 -2.80 -12.41
CA GLY A 167 -9.81 -1.70 -13.33
C GLY A 167 -11.17 -1.80 -14.03
N SER A 168 -12.04 -2.71 -13.58
CA SER A 168 -13.45 -2.83 -14.01
C SER A 168 -14.42 -2.15 -13.03
N ASN A 169 -14.00 -1.92 -11.80
CA ASN A 169 -14.74 -1.21 -10.75
C ASN A 169 -14.22 0.22 -10.68
N PHE A 170 -14.91 1.16 -11.33
CA PHE A 170 -14.44 2.54 -11.41
C PHE A 170 -14.50 3.29 -10.08
N GLU A 171 -15.28 2.81 -9.12
CA GLU A 171 -15.32 3.27 -7.74
C GLU A 171 -14.06 2.87 -6.94
N PHE A 172 -13.23 1.94 -7.48
CA PHE A 172 -12.02 1.46 -6.83
C PHE A 172 -10.88 1.24 -7.82
N ILE A 173 -10.13 2.29 -8.12
CA ILE A 173 -9.05 2.28 -9.12
C ILE A 173 -7.68 2.73 -8.57
N PRO A 174 -7.19 2.17 -7.44
CA PRO A 174 -5.90 2.57 -6.87
C PRO A 174 -4.70 2.32 -7.79
N PHE A 175 -4.84 1.40 -8.74
CA PHE A 175 -3.85 1.08 -9.77
C PHE A 175 -4.19 1.68 -11.15
N GLY A 176 -5.17 2.57 -11.19
CA GLY A 176 -5.73 3.05 -12.46
C GLY A 176 -6.59 2.01 -13.17
N CYS A 177 -6.92 2.26 -14.44
CA CYS A 177 -7.74 1.38 -15.24
C CYS A 177 -7.39 1.47 -16.73
N GLY A 178 -7.95 0.52 -17.53
CA GLY A 178 -7.81 0.47 -18.97
C GLY A 178 -6.40 0.15 -19.45
N ARG A 179 -6.04 0.62 -20.65
CA ARG A 179 -4.76 0.31 -21.32
C ARG A 179 -3.50 0.80 -20.59
N ARG A 180 -3.65 1.66 -19.60
CA ARG A 180 -2.58 2.25 -18.78
C ARG A 180 -2.70 1.86 -17.30
N ILE A 181 -3.39 0.76 -17.00
CA ILE A 181 -3.40 0.18 -15.67
C ILE A 181 -1.97 -0.18 -15.24
N CYS A 182 -1.69 -0.11 -13.95
CA CYS A 182 -0.36 -0.44 -13.42
C CYS A 182 0.06 -1.87 -13.82
N PRO A 183 1.20 -2.06 -14.45
CA PRO A 183 1.68 -3.40 -14.82
C PRO A 183 2.21 -4.18 -13.62
N GLY A 184 2.54 -3.51 -12.51
CA GLY A 184 3.15 -4.09 -11.32
C GLY A 184 2.17 -4.56 -10.25
N ILE A 185 0.86 -4.65 -10.50
CA ILE A 185 -0.17 -4.95 -9.49
C ILE A 185 0.16 -6.22 -8.69
N SER A 186 0.40 -7.33 -9.37
CA SER A 186 0.67 -8.62 -8.72
C SER A 186 1.93 -8.57 -7.86
N PHE A 187 2.98 -7.94 -8.37
CA PHE A 187 4.25 -7.77 -7.64
C PHE A 187 4.07 -6.89 -6.41
N ALA A 188 3.44 -5.72 -6.56
CA ALA A 188 3.21 -4.77 -5.48
C ALA A 188 2.38 -5.40 -4.35
N LEU A 189 1.27 -6.07 -4.68
CA LEU A 189 0.43 -6.72 -3.68
C LEU A 189 1.16 -7.83 -2.94
N THR A 190 1.90 -8.70 -3.66
CA THR A 190 2.70 -9.75 -3.04
C THR A 190 3.72 -9.17 -2.04
N ILE A 191 4.43 -8.11 -2.41
CA ILE A 191 5.41 -7.46 -1.53
C ILE A 191 4.73 -6.82 -0.31
N VAL A 192 3.65 -6.07 -0.52
CA VAL A 192 2.91 -5.41 0.56
C VAL A 192 2.36 -6.44 1.55
N GLU A 193 1.70 -7.49 1.06
CA GLU A 193 1.14 -8.57 1.88
C GLU A 193 2.24 -9.34 2.62
N LEU A 194 3.36 -9.66 1.95
CA LEU A 194 4.50 -10.31 2.56
C LEU A 194 5.08 -9.50 3.70
N VAL A 195 5.42 -8.22 3.46
CA VAL A 195 6.04 -7.37 4.47
C VAL A 195 5.09 -7.14 5.65
N LEU A 196 3.81 -6.83 5.39
CA LEU A 196 2.82 -6.66 6.46
C LEU A 196 2.66 -7.95 7.27
N SER A 197 2.63 -9.12 6.63
CA SER A 197 2.52 -10.40 7.35
C SER A 197 3.71 -10.63 8.28
N GLN A 198 4.94 -10.32 7.85
CA GLN A 198 6.14 -10.43 8.69
C GLN A 198 6.11 -9.45 9.86
N LEU A 199 5.72 -8.19 9.62
CA LEU A 199 5.59 -7.18 10.68
C LEU A 199 4.55 -7.58 11.74
N LEU A 200 3.40 -8.11 11.31
CA LEU A 200 2.31 -8.54 12.19
C LEU A 200 2.62 -9.85 12.91
N PHE A 201 3.38 -10.75 12.30
CA PHE A 201 3.77 -12.01 12.89
C PHE A 201 4.78 -11.81 14.03
N HIS A 202 5.87 -11.11 13.73
CA HIS A 202 7.02 -11.05 14.62
C HIS A 202 6.86 -10.07 15.77
N PHE A 203 5.98 -9.06 15.67
CA PHE A 203 5.97 -7.96 16.62
C PHE A 203 4.56 -7.59 17.09
N ASN A 204 4.52 -7.11 18.36
CA ASN A 204 3.45 -6.27 18.87
C ASN A 204 3.94 -4.82 18.80
N TRP A 205 3.13 -3.96 18.19
CA TRP A 205 3.51 -2.59 17.88
C TRP A 205 2.91 -1.60 18.88
N LYS A 206 3.69 -0.58 19.26
CA LYS A 206 3.27 0.53 20.11
C LYS A 206 3.80 1.85 19.57
N LEU A 207 3.09 2.94 19.84
CA LEU A 207 3.60 4.28 19.64
C LEU A 207 4.67 4.60 20.70
N PRO A 208 5.69 5.41 20.35
CA PRO A 208 6.68 5.88 21.32
C PRO A 208 6.07 6.95 22.24
N ASN A 209 6.71 7.18 23.39
CA ASN A 209 6.43 8.30 24.30
C ASN A 209 4.99 8.39 24.81
N ASP A 210 4.31 7.24 24.97
CA ASP A 210 2.93 7.16 25.45
C ASP A 210 1.92 8.02 24.65
N ILE A 211 2.23 8.26 23.37
CA ILE A 211 1.29 8.93 22.44
C ILE A 211 0.03 8.07 22.34
N GLU A 212 -1.14 8.70 22.55
CA GLU A 212 -2.42 8.02 22.39
C GLU A 212 -2.70 7.75 20.89
N LEU A 213 -3.46 6.68 20.61
CA LEU A 213 -3.68 6.23 19.24
C LEU A 213 -4.49 7.23 18.39
N ASP A 214 -5.32 8.03 19.01
CA ASP A 214 -6.11 9.10 18.38
C ASP A 214 -5.30 10.37 18.11
N GLU A 215 -4.15 10.54 18.77
CA GLU A 215 -3.19 11.62 18.52
C GLU A 215 -2.25 11.32 17.34
N LEU A 216 -2.30 10.10 16.78
CA LEU A 216 -1.46 9.75 15.64
C LEU A 216 -1.76 10.65 14.44
N ASP A 217 -0.76 11.43 14.04
CA ASP A 217 -0.86 12.30 12.86
C ASP A 217 -1.15 11.49 11.60
N MET A 218 -2.30 11.70 10.98
CA MET A 218 -2.73 11.06 9.74
C MET A 218 -2.71 12.02 8.54
N PHE A 219 -2.04 13.16 8.67
CA PHE A 219 -1.94 14.10 7.56
C PHE A 219 -1.06 13.59 6.43
N GLU A 220 -1.53 13.84 5.23
CA GLU A 220 -0.87 13.49 3.99
C GLU A 220 0.16 14.58 3.58
N SER A 221 1.22 14.16 2.91
CA SER A 221 2.18 15.04 2.23
C SER A 221 1.91 15.01 0.74
N SER A 222 1.75 16.18 0.13
CA SER A 222 1.61 16.30 -1.32
C SER A 222 2.91 15.95 -2.05
N GLY A 223 2.78 15.18 -3.14
CA GLY A 223 3.90 14.73 -3.96
C GLY A 223 3.41 13.91 -5.15
N ILE A 224 4.33 13.28 -5.87
CA ILE A 224 3.99 12.26 -6.89
C ILE A 224 3.32 11.08 -6.21
N THR A 225 3.83 10.73 -5.02
CA THR A 225 3.25 9.72 -4.13
C THR A 225 2.73 10.41 -2.88
N THR A 226 1.49 10.13 -2.50
CA THR A 226 0.86 10.70 -1.30
C THR A 226 1.22 9.87 -0.08
N ARG A 227 2.31 10.21 0.57
CA ARG A 227 2.80 9.59 1.80
C ARG A 227 2.34 10.36 3.03
N ARG A 228 2.61 9.82 4.20
CA ARG A 228 2.44 10.54 5.46
C ARG A 228 3.30 11.80 5.48
N ARG A 229 2.77 12.87 6.10
CA ARG A 229 3.52 14.11 6.29
C ARG A 229 4.71 13.91 7.23
N ASN A 230 4.51 13.16 8.31
CA ASN A 230 5.52 12.81 9.29
C ASN A 230 5.81 11.31 9.25
N ASP A 231 7.08 10.92 9.37
CA ASP A 231 7.50 9.52 9.43
C ASP A 231 6.78 8.78 10.58
N LEU A 232 6.39 7.54 10.36
CA LEU A 232 5.80 6.68 11.39
C LEU A 232 6.87 6.01 12.23
N TYR A 233 7.03 6.44 13.47
CA TYR A 233 7.94 5.84 14.44
C TYR A 233 7.21 4.86 15.34
N LEU A 234 7.68 3.63 15.43
CA LEU A 234 7.05 2.58 16.22
C LEU A 234 8.06 1.84 17.09
N ILE A 235 7.57 1.33 18.22
CA ILE A 235 8.30 0.40 19.09
C ILE A 235 7.87 -1.02 18.74
N ALA A 236 8.84 -1.81 18.27
CA ALA A 236 8.66 -3.22 17.96
C ALA A 236 8.93 -4.07 19.21
N ASN A 237 7.89 -4.67 19.78
CA ASN A 237 8.03 -5.63 20.87
C ASN A 237 7.95 -7.04 20.27
N PRO A 238 9.01 -7.86 20.35
CA PRO A 238 8.99 -9.21 19.81
C PRO A 238 7.82 -10.01 20.37
N TRP A 239 7.10 -10.67 19.47
CA TRP A 239 6.07 -11.59 19.86
C TRP A 239 6.66 -13.01 19.94
N SER A 240 6.45 -13.67 21.08
CA SER A 240 6.77 -15.09 21.24
C SER A 240 5.47 -15.85 21.52
N SER A 241 5.24 -16.94 20.78
CA SER A 241 4.21 -17.88 21.19
C SER A 241 4.60 -18.42 22.57
N SER A 242 3.80 -18.14 23.57
CA SER A 242 3.88 -18.90 24.81
C SER A 242 3.42 -20.33 24.48
N PHE A 243 4.38 -21.24 24.33
CA PHE A 243 4.16 -22.67 24.40
C PHE A 243 3.96 -23.09 25.86
#